data_0e43ddf39970a44e29b8b806132993f6
#
_entry.id   0e43ddf39970a44e29b8b806132993f6
#
_cell.length_a   1.000
_cell.length_b   1.000
_cell.length_c   1.000
_cell.angle_alpha   90.00
_cell.angle_beta   90.00
_cell.angle_gamma   90.00
#
_symmetry.space_group_name_H-M   'P 1'
#
loop_
_entity.id
_entity.type
_entity.pdbx_description
1 polymer ?
#
loop_
_entity_poly.entity_id
_entity_poly.type
_entity_poly.pdbx_seq_one_letter_code
_entity_poly.pdbx_strand_id
1 'polypeptide(L)'
;MLGHKSMKIMYPIVGTIHERKLKIELNLKFQRLTAFFPMEIATRGGRMVRQYKVVIDFSNMKTIYQTTTADNCCALVIPLETPPQYYWKSPNIRSTFSDETKNWSFTESWSRATDVIEEAGLPMKFPVTLHADFKDCNFVDIGRWTTLRFVLNTSTEEARAANNQIVSALDDFNITTQVHDSFQFTHGVQPEMWKHLKRQVPIEGQKASQMLDYSLDSVVHLSFEVRYQLEVCISRGHLNEHTITKEFLDTIANMSPTKAKLHLEFAADKALRLADPMNLFQRYREEGFVPISRIPPYCGLVRKVVITPTTIRYTTPNMEMSNRVMRKYKHIEDRFLRIQFTEELEKGRIAVNKDQNDEIYKRVLRTMYKGIRIGDRVYEFLAFGNSQLRVNGAYFFCPTQHTSCDDIRRWMGQFSHIKVVAKYAARLGQCFSTTRELRGISSPETRHIPDIERNGYCFTDGVGKISSFLAQLIVEDMTLDVFAKPSAFQFRMGGCKGILAVWPNDAKSMEVHVRESQKKFESNSKGLEIIRCASLATATLNRQTITILESLGVPTRSFTDLLDQQLKSYELAMQDNDVAIDMLTKFTDEQKTHVHLANLVRADFRTKDLQEPFVVNVLKLWRAWSLKMLKEKARIQ
;
A
#
# COMPACT_ATOMS: atom_id res chain seq x y z
N MET A 1 -26.31 1.50 0.51
CA MET A 1 -26.06 0.74 1.75
C MET A 1 -26.85 -0.55 1.71
N LEU A 2 -26.18 -1.67 1.99
CA LEU A 2 -26.77 -2.99 1.98
C LEU A 2 -27.07 -3.45 3.41
N GLY A 3 -28.33 -3.79 3.69
CA GLY A 3 -28.77 -4.51 4.88
C GLY A 3 -29.02 -5.98 4.57
N HIS A 4 -29.54 -6.77 5.53
CA HIS A 4 -29.74 -8.20 5.36
C HIS A 4 -30.76 -8.52 4.23
N LYS A 5 -31.84 -7.76 4.11
CA LYS A 5 -32.88 -7.88 3.05
C LYS A 5 -33.31 -6.50 2.54
N SER A 6 -32.42 -5.54 2.55
CA SER A 6 -32.74 -4.17 2.12
C SER A 6 -31.52 -3.46 1.58
N MET A 7 -31.74 -2.50 0.69
CA MET A 7 -30.70 -1.63 0.15
C MET A 7 -31.20 -0.18 0.14
N LYS A 8 -30.39 0.75 0.69
CA LYS A 8 -30.62 2.18 0.50
C LYS A 8 -29.88 2.65 -0.75
N ILE A 9 -30.64 3.14 -1.72
CA ILE A 9 -30.11 3.68 -2.98
C ILE A 9 -29.65 5.11 -2.72
N MET A 10 -28.36 5.38 -2.92
CA MET A 10 -27.76 6.69 -2.70
C MET A 10 -27.71 7.51 -3.99
N TYR A 11 -27.38 6.84 -5.10
CA TYR A 11 -27.30 7.46 -6.42
C TYR A 11 -27.97 6.58 -7.48
N PRO A 12 -29.20 6.90 -7.89
CA PRO A 12 -29.80 6.26 -9.05
C PRO A 12 -29.22 6.87 -10.32
N ILE A 13 -28.61 6.06 -11.16
CA ILE A 13 -28.32 6.43 -12.55
C ILE A 13 -29.46 5.91 -13.37
N VAL A 14 -30.42 6.78 -13.67
CA VAL A 14 -31.58 6.44 -14.48
C VAL A 14 -31.27 6.78 -15.92
N GLY A 15 -31.35 5.82 -16.80
CA GLY A 15 -31.26 6.06 -18.23
C GLY A 15 -32.55 6.75 -18.74
N THR A 16 -32.58 8.07 -18.73
CA THR A 16 -33.70 8.87 -19.23
C THR A 16 -33.75 8.96 -20.77
N ILE A 17 -32.79 8.35 -21.46
CA ILE A 17 -32.67 8.42 -22.90
C ILE A 17 -33.25 7.15 -23.51
N HIS A 18 -34.35 7.26 -24.19
CA HIS A 18 -35.21 6.20 -24.73
C HIS A 18 -34.52 5.13 -25.61
N GLU A 19 -33.29 5.31 -26.04
CA GLU A 19 -32.61 4.40 -26.98
C GLU A 19 -31.31 3.73 -26.47
N ARG A 20 -30.84 4.04 -25.25
CA ARG A 20 -29.54 3.57 -24.78
C ARG A 20 -29.66 2.67 -23.57
N LYS A 21 -29.56 1.38 -23.80
CA LYS A 21 -29.74 0.31 -22.81
C LYS A 21 -28.50 0.05 -22.01
N LEU A 22 -28.67 -0.27 -20.73
CA LEU A 22 -27.64 -0.93 -19.92
C LEU A 22 -27.28 -2.27 -20.59
N LYS A 23 -25.98 -2.50 -20.83
CA LYS A 23 -25.46 -3.76 -21.36
C LYS A 23 -24.50 -4.37 -20.35
N ILE A 24 -24.70 -5.65 -20.02
CA ILE A 24 -23.79 -6.41 -19.16
C ILE A 24 -23.10 -7.48 -20.00
N GLU A 25 -21.80 -7.59 -19.86
CA GLU A 25 -20.95 -8.58 -20.50
C GLU A 25 -20.12 -9.34 -19.46
N LEU A 26 -20.04 -10.65 -19.58
CA LEU A 26 -19.10 -11.49 -18.83
C LEU A 26 -17.92 -11.87 -19.73
N ASN A 27 -16.73 -11.66 -19.21
CA ASN A 27 -15.50 -12.16 -19.81
C ASN A 27 -14.89 -13.22 -18.89
N LEU A 28 -15.16 -14.49 -19.19
CA LEU A 28 -14.73 -15.62 -18.36
C LEU A 28 -13.22 -15.83 -18.41
N LYS A 29 -12.58 -15.52 -19.54
CA LYS A 29 -11.11 -15.61 -19.68
C LYS A 29 -10.39 -14.65 -18.73
N PHE A 30 -10.87 -13.44 -18.59
CA PHE A 30 -10.30 -12.42 -17.70
C PHE A 30 -11.01 -12.35 -16.34
N GLN A 31 -12.04 -13.17 -16.13
CA GLN A 31 -12.84 -13.23 -14.91
C GLN A 31 -13.39 -11.84 -14.51
N ARG A 32 -14.12 -11.22 -15.44
CA ARG A 32 -14.65 -9.88 -15.29
C ARG A 32 -16.09 -9.76 -15.72
N LEU A 33 -16.86 -9.02 -14.93
CA LEU A 33 -18.16 -8.49 -15.31
C LEU A 33 -17.99 -7.03 -15.73
N THR A 34 -18.50 -6.67 -16.91
CA THR A 34 -18.46 -5.30 -17.41
C THR A 34 -19.89 -4.83 -17.68
N ALA A 35 -20.28 -3.70 -17.09
CA ALA A 35 -21.56 -3.06 -17.37
C ALA A 35 -21.32 -1.73 -18.09
N PHE A 36 -21.96 -1.55 -19.24
CA PHE A 36 -21.91 -0.34 -20.06
C PHE A 36 -23.19 0.44 -19.89
N PHE A 37 -23.08 1.75 -19.68
CA PHE A 37 -24.24 2.62 -19.52
C PHE A 37 -23.96 4.03 -20.03
N PRO A 38 -24.97 4.71 -20.63
CA PRO A 38 -24.89 6.12 -20.96
C PRO A 38 -25.23 6.98 -19.75
N MET A 39 -24.62 8.16 -19.67
CA MET A 39 -24.95 9.17 -18.67
C MET A 39 -24.94 10.54 -19.32
N GLU A 40 -25.97 11.33 -19.02
CA GLU A 40 -26.05 12.72 -19.46
C GLU A 40 -25.22 13.59 -18.52
N ILE A 41 -24.32 14.38 -19.08
CA ILE A 41 -23.46 15.30 -18.31
C ILE A 41 -23.65 16.72 -18.80
N ALA A 42 -23.71 17.67 -17.88
CA ALA A 42 -23.74 19.10 -18.21
C ALA A 42 -22.31 19.56 -18.58
N THR A 43 -22.21 20.34 -19.63
CA THR A 43 -20.97 20.96 -20.10
C THR A 43 -21.16 22.44 -20.30
N ARG A 44 -20.09 23.21 -20.48
CA ARG A 44 -20.17 24.64 -20.82
C ARG A 44 -20.90 24.91 -22.13
N GLY A 45 -21.01 23.92 -23.02
CA GLY A 45 -21.68 24.02 -24.32
C GLY A 45 -23.09 23.38 -24.35
N GLY A 46 -23.65 22.97 -23.21
CA GLY A 46 -24.92 22.27 -23.10
C GLY A 46 -24.78 20.87 -22.51
N ARG A 47 -25.86 20.09 -22.60
CA ARG A 47 -25.84 18.69 -22.13
C ARG A 47 -25.32 17.76 -23.22
N MET A 48 -24.49 16.81 -22.84
CA MET A 48 -23.97 15.74 -23.71
C MET A 48 -24.11 14.37 -23.07
N VAL A 49 -24.30 13.35 -23.89
CA VAL A 49 -24.30 11.96 -23.43
C VAL A 49 -22.90 11.37 -23.51
N ARG A 50 -22.40 10.92 -22.36
CA ARG A 50 -21.14 10.22 -22.26
C ARG A 50 -21.37 8.74 -21.97
N GLN A 51 -20.61 7.89 -22.66
CA GLN A 51 -20.64 6.45 -22.41
C GLN A 51 -19.67 6.12 -21.28
N TYR A 52 -20.16 5.37 -20.30
CA TYR A 52 -19.39 4.83 -19.18
C TYR A 52 -19.38 3.31 -19.22
N LYS A 53 -18.37 2.71 -18.63
CA LYS A 53 -18.37 1.30 -18.26
C LYS A 53 -17.85 1.13 -16.84
N VAL A 54 -18.40 0.16 -16.16
CA VAL A 54 -17.94 -0.34 -14.86
C VAL A 54 -17.37 -1.73 -15.07
N VAL A 55 -16.16 -1.98 -14.55
CA VAL A 55 -15.48 -3.27 -14.61
C VAL A 55 -15.34 -3.82 -13.20
N ILE A 56 -15.82 -5.03 -12.98
CA ILE A 56 -15.82 -5.73 -11.71
C ILE A 56 -15.05 -7.02 -11.89
N ASP A 57 -13.92 -7.19 -11.21
CA ASP A 57 -13.18 -8.44 -11.18
C ASP A 57 -13.94 -9.47 -10.34
N PHE A 58 -14.00 -10.73 -10.74
CA PHE A 58 -14.68 -11.80 -9.99
C PHE A 58 -14.14 -11.95 -8.59
N SER A 59 -12.84 -11.75 -8.39
CA SER A 59 -12.21 -11.75 -7.05
C SER A 59 -12.73 -10.68 -6.10
N ASN A 60 -13.47 -9.67 -6.61
CA ASN A 60 -14.10 -8.62 -5.82
C ASN A 60 -15.55 -8.96 -5.41
N MET A 61 -16.08 -10.09 -5.88
CA MET A 61 -17.45 -10.55 -5.64
C MET A 61 -17.43 -11.87 -4.87
N LYS A 62 -18.42 -12.09 -3.98
CA LYS A 62 -18.62 -13.39 -3.30
C LYS A 62 -20.04 -13.89 -3.47
N THR A 63 -21.01 -13.00 -3.28
CA THR A 63 -22.42 -13.32 -3.33
C THR A 63 -23.15 -12.24 -4.09
N ILE A 64 -24.09 -12.63 -4.91
CA ILE A 64 -25.01 -11.72 -5.61
C ILE A 64 -26.42 -12.00 -5.08
N TYR A 65 -27.19 -10.93 -4.87
CA TYR A 65 -28.60 -11.07 -4.53
C TYR A 65 -29.44 -10.76 -5.76
N GLN A 66 -30.37 -11.65 -6.06
CA GLN A 66 -31.32 -11.49 -7.13
C GLN A 66 -32.72 -11.30 -6.55
N THR A 67 -33.44 -10.31 -7.05
CA THR A 67 -34.82 -10.06 -6.66
C THR A 67 -35.64 -9.60 -7.87
N THR A 68 -36.95 -9.89 -7.86
CA THR A 68 -37.91 -9.39 -8.86
C THR A 68 -38.46 -8.05 -8.38
N THR A 69 -38.47 -7.05 -9.26
CA THR A 69 -39.07 -5.74 -8.97
C THR A 69 -40.57 -5.75 -9.34
N ALA A 70 -41.30 -4.73 -8.86
CA ALA A 70 -42.74 -4.59 -9.13
C ALA A 70 -43.10 -4.59 -10.63
N ASP A 71 -42.17 -4.16 -11.49
CA ASP A 71 -42.36 -4.11 -12.95
C ASP A 71 -41.91 -5.39 -13.67
N ASN A 72 -41.85 -6.51 -13.00
CA ASN A 72 -41.34 -7.78 -13.50
C ASN A 72 -39.89 -7.71 -14.08
N CYS A 73 -39.09 -6.74 -13.62
CA CYS A 73 -37.68 -6.66 -13.94
C CYS A 73 -36.87 -7.44 -12.93
N CYS A 74 -35.72 -7.99 -13.32
CA CYS A 74 -34.77 -8.59 -12.45
C CYS A 74 -33.79 -7.53 -11.92
N ALA A 75 -33.64 -7.44 -10.60
CA ALA A 75 -32.61 -6.62 -9.99
C ALA A 75 -31.49 -7.51 -9.42
N LEU A 76 -30.26 -7.28 -9.88
CA LEU A 76 -29.05 -7.89 -9.34
C LEU A 76 -28.37 -6.90 -8.40
N VAL A 77 -28.23 -7.28 -7.12
CA VAL A 77 -27.51 -6.50 -6.12
C VAL A 77 -26.16 -7.17 -5.89
N ILE A 78 -25.09 -6.47 -6.22
CA ILE A 78 -23.72 -6.96 -6.20
C ILE A 78 -22.93 -6.20 -5.12
N PRO A 79 -22.74 -6.78 -3.93
CA PRO A 79 -21.82 -6.24 -2.95
C PRO A 79 -20.37 -6.59 -3.34
N LEU A 80 -19.50 -5.63 -3.20
CA LEU A 80 -18.08 -5.70 -3.54
C LEU A 80 -17.21 -5.44 -2.29
N GLU A 81 -16.02 -5.99 -2.26
CA GLU A 81 -15.07 -5.69 -1.18
C GLU A 81 -14.43 -4.31 -1.35
N THR A 82 -14.27 -3.87 -2.60
CA THR A 82 -13.68 -2.58 -2.97
C THR A 82 -14.50 -1.91 -4.06
N PRO A 83 -14.42 -0.58 -4.22
CA PRO A 83 -15.06 0.09 -5.36
C PRO A 83 -14.61 -0.51 -6.69
N PRO A 84 -15.50 -0.67 -7.66
CA PRO A 84 -15.15 -1.20 -8.98
C PRO A 84 -14.42 -0.16 -9.81
N GLN A 85 -13.88 -0.59 -10.95
CA GLN A 85 -13.17 0.28 -11.87
C GLN A 85 -14.16 0.95 -12.84
N TYR A 86 -14.19 2.28 -12.86
CA TYR A 86 -15.00 3.06 -13.80
C TYR A 86 -14.14 3.61 -14.94
N TYR A 87 -14.72 3.63 -16.13
CA TYR A 87 -14.12 4.19 -17.33
C TYR A 87 -15.17 5.00 -18.12
N TRP A 88 -14.72 6.01 -18.82
CA TRP A 88 -15.51 6.76 -19.77
C TRP A 88 -14.91 6.68 -21.17
N LYS A 89 -15.78 6.73 -22.19
CA LYS A 89 -15.34 6.66 -23.59
C LYS A 89 -14.83 8.03 -24.03
N SER A 90 -13.54 8.10 -24.41
CA SER A 90 -12.93 9.35 -24.86
C SER A 90 -13.30 9.64 -26.31
N PRO A 91 -13.78 10.85 -26.65
CA PRO A 91 -14.16 11.18 -28.03
C PRO A 91 -12.98 11.44 -28.96
N ASN A 92 -11.77 11.73 -28.46
CA ASN A 92 -10.61 12.15 -29.25
C ASN A 92 -9.34 11.43 -28.85
N ILE A 93 -8.87 10.52 -29.71
CA ILE A 93 -7.58 9.82 -29.55
C ILE A 93 -6.47 10.41 -30.43
N ARG A 94 -6.81 11.33 -31.33
CA ARG A 94 -5.87 11.83 -32.36
C ARG A 94 -4.61 12.50 -31.84
N SER A 95 -4.50 12.82 -30.54
CA SER A 95 -3.33 13.51 -29.97
C SER A 95 -2.31 12.62 -29.26
N THR A 96 -2.55 11.32 -29.12
CA THR A 96 -1.77 10.47 -28.20
C THR A 96 -0.84 9.48 -28.90
N PHE A 97 -1.04 9.18 -30.18
CA PHE A 97 -0.23 8.21 -30.94
C PHE A 97 0.23 8.82 -32.26
N SER A 98 1.53 8.71 -32.52
CA SER A 98 2.09 8.98 -33.84
C SER A 98 1.52 8.01 -34.87
N ASP A 99 1.33 8.48 -36.11
CA ASP A 99 0.67 7.77 -37.23
C ASP A 99 1.27 6.41 -37.65
N GLU A 100 2.23 5.86 -36.93
CA GLU A 100 2.98 4.68 -37.35
C GLU A 100 2.40 3.34 -36.91
N THR A 101 1.36 3.30 -36.07
CA THR A 101 0.74 2.04 -35.65
C THR A 101 -0.64 1.80 -36.30
N LYS A 102 -0.61 1.31 -37.52
CA LYS A 102 -1.78 1.08 -38.39
C LYS A 102 -2.78 -0.01 -37.94
N ASN A 103 -2.61 -0.63 -36.77
CA ASN A 103 -3.38 -1.84 -36.39
C ASN A 103 -4.28 -1.68 -35.14
N TRP A 104 -4.51 -0.46 -34.65
CA TRP A 104 -5.45 -0.24 -33.55
C TRP A 104 -6.74 0.38 -34.06
N SER A 105 -7.88 -0.26 -33.77
CA SER A 105 -9.17 0.36 -34.05
C SER A 105 -9.37 1.53 -33.05
N PHE A 106 -9.27 2.74 -33.55
CA PHE A 106 -9.39 3.99 -32.77
C PHE A 106 -10.78 4.23 -32.16
N THR A 107 -11.72 3.31 -32.35
CA THR A 107 -13.13 3.48 -31.97
C THR A 107 -13.43 3.16 -30.50
N GLU A 108 -12.49 2.60 -29.74
CA GLU A 108 -12.77 2.08 -28.39
C GLU A 108 -11.71 2.44 -27.33
N SER A 109 -11.32 3.71 -27.23
CA SER A 109 -10.48 4.12 -26.13
C SER A 109 -11.30 4.47 -24.89
N TRP A 110 -10.98 3.78 -23.81
CA TRP A 110 -11.59 3.97 -22.52
C TRP A 110 -10.58 4.60 -21.56
N SER A 111 -10.88 5.78 -21.07
CA SER A 111 -10.09 6.46 -20.04
C SER A 111 -10.62 6.12 -18.66
N ARG A 112 -9.71 5.86 -17.69
CA ARG A 112 -10.09 5.59 -16.31
C ARG A 112 -10.74 6.82 -15.69
N ALA A 113 -11.91 6.65 -15.07
CA ALA A 113 -12.59 7.68 -14.31
C ALA A 113 -12.17 7.62 -12.83
N THR A 114 -11.88 8.75 -12.23
CA THR A 114 -11.63 8.88 -10.79
C THR A 114 -12.89 9.28 -10.03
N ASP A 115 -13.80 9.95 -10.71
CA ASP A 115 -15.13 10.32 -10.23
C ASP A 115 -16.11 10.35 -11.42
N VAL A 116 -17.40 10.20 -11.17
CA VAL A 116 -18.44 10.44 -12.17
C VAL A 116 -19.13 11.76 -11.79
N ILE A 117 -19.00 12.74 -12.67
CA ILE A 117 -19.48 14.11 -12.45
C ILE A 117 -20.54 14.41 -13.47
N GLU A 118 -21.70 14.89 -13.03
CA GLU A 118 -22.80 15.32 -13.91
C GLU A 118 -22.51 16.66 -14.59
N GLU A 119 -21.55 17.46 -14.07
CA GLU A 119 -21.11 18.71 -14.67
C GLU A 119 -19.62 18.69 -15.01
N ALA A 120 -19.29 19.02 -16.24
CA ALA A 120 -17.89 19.09 -16.68
C ALA A 120 -17.22 20.36 -16.15
N GLY A 121 -16.04 20.20 -15.57
CA GLY A 121 -15.18 21.32 -15.16
C GLY A 121 -15.21 21.66 -13.68
N LEU A 122 -15.92 20.90 -12.85
CA LEU A 122 -15.91 21.10 -11.40
C LEU A 122 -14.62 20.63 -10.74
N PRO A 123 -14.19 21.32 -9.67
CA PRO A 123 -12.94 20.97 -8.99
C PRO A 123 -13.08 19.61 -8.30
N MET A 124 -12.10 18.72 -8.55
CA MET A 124 -11.95 17.49 -7.79
C MET A 124 -11.60 17.79 -6.33
N LYS A 125 -11.79 16.80 -5.44
CA LYS A 125 -11.41 16.88 -4.01
C LYS A 125 -10.01 17.45 -3.82
N PHE A 126 -9.90 18.58 -3.13
CA PHE A 126 -8.65 19.25 -2.85
C PHE A 126 -8.62 19.83 -1.43
N PRO A 127 -7.64 19.42 -0.67
CA PRO A 127 -6.75 18.27 -0.76
C PRO A 127 -7.52 16.96 -0.70
N VAL A 128 -6.88 15.83 -1.08
CA VAL A 128 -7.53 14.51 -1.00
C VAL A 128 -7.93 14.21 0.43
N THR A 129 -9.17 13.81 0.63
CA THR A 129 -9.75 13.53 1.96
C THR A 129 -10.81 12.43 1.86
N LEU A 130 -11.13 11.77 2.96
CA LEU A 130 -12.22 10.80 3.03
C LEU A 130 -13.56 11.49 2.82
N HIS A 131 -13.77 12.62 3.45
CA HIS A 131 -14.97 13.44 3.28
C HIS A 131 -14.65 14.72 2.52
N ALA A 132 -15.42 14.99 1.49
CA ALA A 132 -15.35 16.24 0.75
C ALA A 132 -16.65 17.02 0.87
N ASP A 133 -16.53 18.32 1.16
CA ASP A 133 -17.65 19.24 1.13
C ASP A 133 -17.89 19.68 -0.32
N PHE A 134 -18.88 19.07 -0.97
CA PHE A 134 -19.40 19.52 -2.24
C PHE A 134 -20.81 20.03 -2.01
N LYS A 135 -20.95 21.32 -1.76
CA LYS A 135 -22.27 21.91 -1.44
C LYS A 135 -23.19 22.01 -2.66
N ASP A 136 -22.65 22.09 -3.86
CA ASP A 136 -23.42 22.52 -5.05
C ASP A 136 -23.11 21.71 -6.33
N CYS A 137 -22.67 20.45 -6.20
CA CYS A 137 -22.28 19.66 -7.36
C CYS A 137 -23.01 18.33 -7.42
N ASN A 138 -23.63 18.04 -8.52
CA ASN A 138 -24.11 16.70 -8.88
C ASN A 138 -22.90 15.82 -9.20
N PHE A 139 -22.44 15.11 -8.20
CA PHE A 139 -21.21 14.35 -8.23
C PHE A 139 -21.41 13.02 -7.53
N VAL A 140 -21.05 11.95 -8.22
CA VAL A 140 -21.10 10.59 -7.67
C VAL A 140 -19.71 10.22 -7.18
N ASP A 141 -19.50 10.20 -5.86
CA ASP A 141 -18.25 9.75 -5.25
C ASP A 141 -18.11 8.22 -5.38
N ILE A 142 -17.72 7.76 -6.59
CA ILE A 142 -17.65 6.34 -6.94
C ILE A 142 -16.74 5.52 -6.01
N GLY A 143 -15.80 6.16 -5.36
CA GLY A 143 -14.90 5.50 -4.40
C GLY A 143 -15.55 5.11 -3.06
N ARG A 144 -16.79 5.55 -2.81
CA ARG A 144 -17.56 5.21 -1.61
C ARG A 144 -18.47 4.02 -1.79
N TRP A 145 -18.83 3.71 -3.03
CA TRP A 145 -19.88 2.75 -3.31
C TRP A 145 -19.29 1.39 -3.65
N THR A 146 -19.51 0.46 -2.74
CA THR A 146 -19.10 -0.93 -2.87
C THR A 146 -20.28 -1.88 -3.09
N THR A 147 -21.50 -1.34 -3.29
CA THR A 147 -22.67 -2.14 -3.63
C THR A 147 -23.36 -1.52 -4.82
N LEU A 148 -23.52 -2.29 -5.88
CA LEU A 148 -24.18 -1.90 -7.11
C LEU A 148 -25.51 -2.63 -7.25
N ARG A 149 -26.51 -1.95 -7.82
CA ARG A 149 -27.77 -2.55 -8.23
C ARG A 149 -27.92 -2.37 -9.73
N PHE A 150 -28.07 -3.45 -10.45
CA PHE A 150 -28.42 -3.45 -11.87
C PHE A 150 -29.86 -3.89 -12.02
N VAL A 151 -30.68 -3.10 -12.70
CA VAL A 151 -32.06 -3.45 -13.01
C VAL A 151 -32.15 -3.85 -14.49
N LEU A 152 -32.48 -5.09 -14.73
CA LEU A 152 -32.53 -5.70 -16.05
C LEU A 152 -33.97 -5.99 -16.42
N ASN A 153 -34.39 -5.56 -17.61
CA ASN A 153 -35.69 -5.94 -18.13
C ASN A 153 -35.64 -7.42 -18.57
N THR A 154 -36.37 -8.27 -17.87
CA THR A 154 -36.49 -9.70 -18.14
C THR A 154 -37.87 -10.09 -18.65
N SER A 155 -38.61 -9.16 -19.30
CA SER A 155 -39.93 -9.41 -19.84
C SER A 155 -39.96 -10.41 -21.00
N THR A 156 -38.85 -10.48 -21.79
CA THR A 156 -38.74 -11.43 -22.91
C THR A 156 -38.07 -12.73 -22.47
N GLU A 157 -38.38 -13.83 -23.16
CA GLU A 157 -37.77 -15.14 -22.87
C GLU A 157 -36.26 -15.15 -23.11
N GLU A 158 -35.79 -14.47 -24.15
CA GLU A 158 -34.39 -14.29 -24.48
C GLU A 158 -33.63 -13.56 -23.35
N ALA A 159 -34.23 -12.49 -22.80
CA ALA A 159 -33.61 -11.73 -21.70
C ALA A 159 -33.55 -12.55 -20.41
N ARG A 160 -34.55 -13.38 -20.13
CA ARG A 160 -34.55 -14.33 -19.01
C ARG A 160 -33.46 -15.40 -19.19
N ALA A 161 -33.36 -15.99 -20.37
CA ALA A 161 -32.34 -16.96 -20.70
C ALA A 161 -30.92 -16.38 -20.54
N ALA A 162 -30.68 -15.16 -21.03
CA ALA A 162 -29.40 -14.47 -20.88
C ALA A 162 -29.06 -14.18 -19.42
N ASN A 163 -30.04 -13.76 -18.61
CA ASN A 163 -29.82 -13.55 -17.17
C ASN A 163 -29.45 -14.87 -16.45
N ASN A 164 -30.13 -15.99 -16.78
CA ASN A 164 -29.84 -17.27 -16.21
C ASN A 164 -28.44 -17.78 -16.62
N GLN A 165 -28.01 -17.53 -17.84
CA GLN A 165 -26.65 -17.84 -18.29
C GLN A 165 -25.60 -17.05 -17.53
N ILE A 166 -25.84 -15.76 -17.26
CA ILE A 166 -24.95 -14.93 -16.42
C ILE A 166 -24.82 -15.52 -15.01
N VAL A 167 -25.93 -15.85 -14.40
CA VAL A 167 -25.99 -16.40 -13.04
C VAL A 167 -25.25 -17.75 -12.97
N SER A 168 -25.55 -18.65 -13.91
CA SER A 168 -24.89 -19.97 -13.98
C SER A 168 -23.37 -19.84 -14.18
N ALA A 169 -22.94 -18.95 -15.09
CA ALA A 169 -21.53 -18.74 -15.33
C ALA A 169 -20.78 -18.15 -14.13
N LEU A 170 -21.44 -17.33 -13.30
CA LEU A 170 -20.85 -16.82 -12.06
C LEU A 170 -20.75 -17.89 -10.97
N ASP A 171 -21.71 -18.79 -10.90
CA ASP A 171 -21.69 -19.92 -9.96
C ASP A 171 -20.51 -20.87 -10.23
N ASP A 172 -20.16 -21.11 -11.50
CA ASP A 172 -18.97 -21.87 -11.92
C ASP A 172 -17.66 -21.26 -11.38
N PHE A 173 -17.65 -19.98 -11.02
CA PHE A 173 -16.51 -19.30 -10.39
C PHE A 173 -16.69 -19.10 -8.87
N ASN A 174 -17.57 -19.86 -8.21
CA ASN A 174 -17.89 -19.77 -6.79
C ASN A 174 -18.46 -18.40 -6.35
N ILE A 175 -19.15 -17.71 -7.25
CA ILE A 175 -19.90 -16.48 -6.94
C ILE A 175 -21.37 -16.87 -6.81
N THR A 176 -21.79 -17.14 -5.58
CA THR A 176 -23.14 -17.67 -5.32
C THR A 176 -24.22 -16.62 -5.52
N THR A 177 -25.34 -17.01 -6.18
CA THR A 177 -26.51 -16.16 -6.30
C THR A 177 -27.59 -16.57 -5.33
N GLN A 178 -28.05 -15.63 -4.49
CA GLN A 178 -29.14 -15.81 -3.55
C GLN A 178 -30.38 -15.08 -4.05
N VAL A 179 -31.48 -15.82 -4.20
CA VAL A 179 -32.77 -15.24 -4.60
C VAL A 179 -33.52 -14.77 -3.36
N HIS A 180 -33.96 -13.51 -3.37
CA HIS A 180 -34.75 -12.89 -2.32
C HIS A 180 -36.01 -12.22 -2.89
N ASP A 181 -37.16 -12.81 -2.65
CA ASP A 181 -38.42 -12.30 -3.20
C ASP A 181 -38.92 -11.00 -2.53
N SER A 182 -38.39 -10.66 -1.37
CA SER A 182 -38.84 -9.52 -0.56
C SER A 182 -37.74 -8.49 -0.25
N PHE A 183 -36.80 -8.28 -1.19
CA PHE A 183 -35.74 -7.31 -0.99
C PHE A 183 -36.29 -5.87 -1.11
N GLN A 184 -36.13 -5.08 -0.04
CA GLN A 184 -36.66 -3.72 0.01
C GLN A 184 -35.63 -2.70 -0.49
N PHE A 185 -36.08 -1.77 -1.34
CA PHE A 185 -35.29 -0.66 -1.81
C PHE A 185 -35.84 0.65 -1.29
N THR A 186 -35.00 1.43 -0.61
CA THR A 186 -35.34 2.77 -0.12
C THR A 186 -34.29 3.78 -0.58
N HIS A 187 -34.63 5.06 -0.60
CA HIS A 187 -33.63 6.11 -0.87
C HIS A 187 -32.84 6.44 0.40
N GLY A 188 -31.55 6.61 0.25
CA GLY A 188 -30.66 7.01 1.33
C GLY A 188 -30.49 8.52 1.40
N VAL A 189 -29.99 8.99 2.54
CA VAL A 189 -29.65 10.39 2.79
C VAL A 189 -28.15 10.52 3.06
N GLN A 190 -27.61 11.72 2.87
CA GLN A 190 -26.18 11.99 3.16
C GLN A 190 -25.87 11.74 4.65
N PRO A 191 -24.67 11.26 4.98
CA PRO A 191 -24.29 10.98 6.37
C PRO A 191 -24.18 12.28 7.18
N GLU A 192 -24.82 12.31 8.33
CA GLU A 192 -24.84 13.50 9.19
C GLU A 192 -23.61 13.61 10.11
N MET A 193 -22.93 12.49 10.37
CA MET A 193 -21.80 12.45 11.28
C MET A 193 -20.71 13.50 10.97
N TRP A 194 -20.49 13.77 9.69
CA TRP A 194 -19.49 14.76 9.27
C TRP A 194 -19.82 16.18 9.70
N LYS A 195 -21.11 16.54 9.83
CA LYS A 195 -21.54 17.84 10.34
C LYS A 195 -21.12 18.02 11.79
N HIS A 196 -21.19 16.96 12.61
CA HIS A 196 -20.82 16.98 14.01
C HIS A 196 -19.31 17.01 14.24
N LEU A 197 -18.51 16.61 13.26
CA LEU A 197 -17.04 16.58 13.35
C LEU A 197 -16.37 17.76 12.63
N LYS A 198 -17.14 18.65 12.00
CA LYS A 198 -16.58 19.83 11.32
C LYS A 198 -16.03 20.80 12.34
N ARG A 199 -14.71 21.01 12.30
CA ARG A 199 -14.09 22.23 12.82
C ARG A 199 -13.98 23.20 11.65
N GLN A 200 -14.59 24.37 11.73
CA GLN A 200 -14.31 25.43 10.77
C GLN A 200 -12.86 25.87 11.00
N VAL A 201 -11.97 25.47 10.11
CA VAL A 201 -10.63 26.09 10.03
C VAL A 201 -10.86 27.42 9.33
N PRO A 202 -10.50 28.58 9.93
CA PRO A 202 -10.55 29.85 9.23
C PRO A 202 -9.73 29.74 7.94
N ILE A 203 -10.34 29.99 6.80
CA ILE A 203 -9.61 30.18 5.55
C ILE A 203 -8.83 31.48 5.74
N GLU A 204 -7.50 31.44 5.55
CA GLU A 204 -6.68 32.65 5.62
C GLU A 204 -7.31 33.76 4.76
N GLY A 205 -7.65 34.88 5.40
CA GLY A 205 -8.29 36.04 4.76
C GLY A 205 -9.78 36.24 5.01
N GLN A 206 -10.51 35.33 5.68
CA GLN A 206 -11.88 35.58 6.11
C GLN A 206 -11.92 36.24 7.49
N LYS A 207 -12.63 37.37 7.55
CA LYS A 207 -12.82 38.10 8.82
C LYS A 207 -13.66 37.26 9.81
N ALA A 208 -13.27 37.26 11.07
CA ALA A 208 -13.91 36.53 12.16
C ALA A 208 -15.43 36.80 12.33
N SER A 209 -15.96 37.85 11.72
CA SER A 209 -17.39 38.22 11.79
C SER A 209 -18.32 37.36 10.91
N GLN A 210 -17.80 36.52 10.02
CA GLN A 210 -18.60 35.57 9.21
C GLN A 210 -18.68 34.16 9.83
N MET A 211 -18.13 33.95 11.02
CA MET A 211 -18.13 32.67 11.74
C MET A 211 -19.35 32.43 12.64
N LEU A 212 -20.36 33.30 12.63
CA LEU A 212 -21.38 33.36 13.69
C LEU A 212 -22.65 32.53 13.46
N ASP A 213 -22.73 31.64 12.46
CA ASP A 213 -23.99 30.95 12.13
C ASP A 213 -24.05 29.44 12.42
N TYR A 214 -23.15 28.92 13.29
CA TYR A 214 -23.30 27.54 13.77
C TYR A 214 -23.20 27.54 15.30
N SER A 215 -24.24 27.04 15.98
CA SER A 215 -24.22 26.84 17.41
C SER A 215 -23.02 25.97 17.79
N LEU A 216 -22.13 26.51 18.64
CA LEU A 216 -20.95 25.84 19.17
C LEU A 216 -21.26 24.50 19.88
N ASP A 217 -22.51 24.31 20.27
CA ASP A 217 -22.99 23.15 21.06
C ASP A 217 -23.16 21.85 20.24
N SER A 218 -23.05 21.90 18.92
CA SER A 218 -23.27 20.73 18.07
C SER A 218 -22.00 20.01 17.61
N VAL A 219 -20.81 20.57 17.88
CA VAL A 219 -19.53 20.02 17.38
C VAL A 219 -18.89 19.13 18.42
N VAL A 220 -18.67 17.86 18.04
CA VAL A 220 -17.96 16.88 18.88
C VAL A 220 -16.46 17.02 18.65
N HIS A 221 -15.70 17.24 19.73
CA HIS A 221 -14.25 17.36 19.69
C HIS A 221 -13.57 16.03 19.96
N LEU A 222 -12.88 15.51 18.97
CA LEU A 222 -12.04 14.32 19.10
C LEU A 222 -10.56 14.71 18.99
N SER A 223 -9.72 14.11 19.82
CA SER A 223 -8.27 14.23 19.63
C SER A 223 -7.89 13.69 18.25
N PHE A 224 -6.80 14.19 17.66
CA PHE A 224 -6.37 13.76 16.33
C PHE A 224 -6.21 12.23 16.24
N GLU A 225 -5.68 11.58 17.25
CA GLU A 225 -5.47 10.13 17.27
C GLU A 225 -6.79 9.35 17.20
N VAL A 226 -7.80 9.77 17.95
CA VAL A 226 -9.15 9.17 17.93
C VAL A 226 -9.81 9.44 16.58
N ARG A 227 -9.73 10.68 16.10
CA ARG A 227 -10.26 11.06 14.79
C ARG A 227 -9.64 10.25 13.66
N TYR A 228 -8.31 10.12 13.66
CA TYR A 228 -7.60 9.33 12.66
C TYR A 228 -8.06 7.86 12.68
N GLN A 229 -8.16 7.25 13.87
CA GLN A 229 -8.57 5.85 13.98
C GLN A 229 -10.04 5.65 13.61
N LEU A 230 -10.91 6.62 13.88
CA LEU A 230 -12.30 6.62 13.39
C LEU A 230 -12.34 6.63 11.86
N GLU A 231 -11.54 7.48 11.21
CA GLU A 231 -11.45 7.52 9.74
C GLU A 231 -10.83 6.23 9.18
N VAL A 232 -9.91 5.56 9.90
CA VAL A 232 -9.45 4.21 9.55
C VAL A 232 -10.64 3.25 9.49
N CYS A 233 -11.44 3.20 10.55
CA CYS A 233 -12.61 2.31 10.62
C CYS A 233 -13.62 2.57 9.49
N ILE A 234 -13.87 3.83 9.17
CA ILE A 234 -14.79 4.21 8.09
C ILE A 234 -14.22 3.84 6.73
N SER A 235 -12.96 4.21 6.46
CA SER A 235 -12.33 3.97 5.15
C SER A 235 -12.14 2.49 4.84
N ARG A 236 -12.10 1.64 5.86
CA ARG A 236 -11.98 0.18 5.75
C ARG A 236 -13.32 -0.56 5.86
N GLY A 237 -14.41 0.17 6.11
CA GLY A 237 -15.75 -0.41 6.23
C GLY A 237 -16.00 -1.17 7.52
N HIS A 238 -15.20 -0.95 8.57
CA HIS A 238 -15.46 -1.51 9.91
C HIS A 238 -16.65 -0.82 10.57
N LEU A 239 -16.76 0.49 10.39
CA LEU A 239 -17.89 1.34 10.74
C LEU A 239 -18.43 2.01 9.47
N ASN A 240 -19.74 2.29 9.47
CA ASN A 240 -20.39 2.93 8.34
C ASN A 240 -20.76 4.38 8.69
N GLU A 241 -20.28 5.34 7.91
CA GLU A 241 -20.56 6.77 8.14
C GLU A 241 -22.05 7.13 8.18
N HIS A 242 -22.92 6.32 7.52
CA HIS A 242 -24.37 6.52 7.53
C HIS A 242 -25.08 5.98 8.78
N THR A 243 -24.41 5.17 9.59
CA THR A 243 -24.96 4.63 10.84
C THR A 243 -24.32 5.22 12.09
N ILE A 244 -23.23 5.97 11.93
CA ILE A 244 -22.60 6.69 13.05
C ILE A 244 -23.51 7.88 13.44
N THR A 245 -24.02 7.82 14.67
CA THR A 245 -24.88 8.84 15.26
C THR A 245 -24.06 9.84 16.08
N LYS A 246 -24.69 10.98 16.43
CA LYS A 246 -24.09 11.93 17.39
C LYS A 246 -23.82 11.27 18.73
N GLU A 247 -24.73 10.41 19.21
CA GLU A 247 -24.59 9.66 20.46
C GLU A 247 -23.32 8.81 20.49
N PHE A 248 -23.02 8.09 19.40
CA PHE A 248 -21.77 7.33 19.27
C PHE A 248 -20.54 8.25 19.36
N LEU A 249 -20.58 9.39 18.65
CA LEU A 249 -19.48 10.36 18.67
C LEU A 249 -19.29 10.97 20.07
N ASP A 250 -20.37 11.34 20.76
CA ASP A 250 -20.34 11.84 22.13
C ASP A 250 -19.77 10.76 23.09
N THR A 251 -20.16 9.50 22.90
CA THR A 251 -19.67 8.39 23.71
C THR A 251 -18.15 8.23 23.60
N ILE A 252 -17.59 8.25 22.40
CA ILE A 252 -16.12 8.17 22.21
C ILE A 252 -15.42 9.46 22.66
N ALA A 253 -16.05 10.62 22.54
CA ALA A 253 -15.49 11.90 22.98
C ALA A 253 -15.39 12.01 24.52
N ASN A 254 -16.34 11.41 25.24
CA ASN A 254 -16.36 11.37 26.70
C ASN A 254 -15.38 10.35 27.30
N MET A 255 -14.79 9.48 26.49
CA MET A 255 -13.73 8.58 26.93
C MET A 255 -12.37 9.30 26.95
N SER A 256 -11.42 8.78 27.75
CA SER A 256 -10.02 9.20 27.55
C SER A 256 -9.58 8.87 26.12
N PRO A 257 -8.75 9.72 25.47
CA PRO A 257 -8.30 9.50 24.10
C PRO A 257 -7.69 8.11 23.87
N THR A 258 -6.92 7.60 24.82
CA THR A 258 -6.33 6.27 24.78
C THR A 258 -7.41 5.18 24.75
N LYS A 259 -8.42 5.27 25.60
CA LYS A 259 -9.50 4.28 25.66
C LYS A 259 -10.37 4.31 24.41
N ALA A 260 -10.76 5.48 23.93
CA ALA A 260 -11.51 5.64 22.68
C ALA A 260 -10.76 5.06 21.48
N LYS A 261 -9.46 5.36 21.37
CA LYS A 261 -8.58 4.81 20.33
C LYS A 261 -8.52 3.29 20.39
N LEU A 262 -8.36 2.68 21.57
CA LEU A 262 -8.29 1.22 21.71
C LEU A 262 -9.57 0.51 21.25
N HIS A 263 -10.75 1.06 21.49
CA HIS A 263 -12.00 0.49 20.97
C HIS A 263 -12.03 0.50 19.43
N LEU A 264 -11.58 1.59 18.81
CA LEU A 264 -11.52 1.71 17.36
C LEU A 264 -10.41 0.84 16.75
N GLU A 265 -9.26 0.69 17.42
CA GLU A 265 -8.19 -0.24 17.01
C GLU A 265 -8.65 -1.69 17.07
N PHE A 266 -9.42 -2.07 18.09
CA PHE A 266 -10.02 -3.39 18.19
C PHE A 266 -10.95 -3.69 17.01
N ALA A 267 -11.80 -2.74 16.59
CA ALA A 267 -12.65 -2.93 15.42
C ALA A 267 -11.84 -3.20 14.14
N ALA A 268 -10.70 -2.51 13.99
CA ALA A 268 -9.81 -2.67 12.85
C ALA A 268 -9.02 -3.99 12.91
N ASP A 269 -8.50 -4.36 14.08
CA ASP A 269 -7.73 -5.60 14.30
C ASP A 269 -8.59 -6.85 14.03
N LYS A 270 -9.81 -6.87 14.56
CA LYS A 270 -10.76 -7.96 14.35
C LYS A 270 -11.49 -7.89 13.00
N ALA A 271 -11.15 -6.92 12.16
CA ALA A 271 -11.82 -6.68 10.89
C ALA A 271 -13.37 -6.70 11.00
N LEU A 272 -13.91 -6.13 12.08
CA LEU A 272 -15.36 -6.11 12.33
C LEU A 272 -16.06 -5.30 11.24
N ARG A 273 -17.30 -5.67 10.95
CA ARG A 273 -18.22 -4.88 10.12
C ARG A 273 -19.50 -4.67 10.93
N LEU A 274 -19.60 -3.52 11.57
CA LEU A 274 -20.69 -3.22 12.48
C LEU A 274 -21.77 -2.40 11.78
N ALA A 275 -22.97 -2.96 11.67
CA ALA A 275 -24.15 -2.22 11.18
C ALA A 275 -24.58 -1.15 12.18
N ASP A 276 -24.58 -1.48 13.46
CA ASP A 276 -24.75 -0.55 14.57
C ASP A 276 -23.40 -0.29 15.26
N PRO A 277 -22.88 0.94 15.21
CA PRO A 277 -21.62 1.32 15.83
C PRO A 277 -21.58 1.11 17.36
N MET A 278 -22.72 1.19 18.05
CA MET A 278 -22.79 1.02 19.51
C MET A 278 -22.42 -0.41 19.96
N ASN A 279 -22.59 -1.39 19.09
CA ASN A 279 -22.17 -2.78 19.35
C ASN A 279 -20.66 -2.94 19.52
N LEU A 280 -19.87 -1.93 19.11
CA LEU A 280 -18.41 -1.92 19.32
C LEU A 280 -18.06 -2.03 20.81
N PHE A 281 -18.77 -1.30 21.66
CA PHE A 281 -18.48 -1.23 23.09
C PHE A 281 -18.81 -2.54 23.80
N GLN A 282 -19.88 -3.21 23.37
CA GLN A 282 -20.26 -4.51 23.90
C GLN A 282 -19.22 -5.58 23.49
N ARG A 283 -18.88 -5.66 22.21
CA ARG A 283 -17.90 -6.63 21.71
C ARG A 283 -16.51 -6.45 22.31
N TYR A 284 -16.08 -5.20 22.49
CA TYR A 284 -14.81 -4.93 23.16
C TYR A 284 -14.78 -5.47 24.60
N ARG A 285 -15.90 -5.39 25.33
CA ARG A 285 -16.00 -5.94 26.70
C ARG A 285 -16.00 -7.47 26.73
N GLU A 286 -16.63 -8.10 25.75
CA GLU A 286 -16.76 -9.56 25.66
C GLU A 286 -15.46 -10.24 25.21
N GLU A 287 -14.80 -9.68 24.19
CA GLU A 287 -13.65 -10.33 23.55
C GLU A 287 -12.29 -9.87 24.12
N GLY A 288 -12.23 -8.64 24.64
CA GLY A 288 -10.98 -8.01 25.05
C GLY A 288 -10.05 -7.66 23.89
N PHE A 289 -9.09 -6.79 24.15
CA PHE A 289 -8.07 -6.39 23.17
C PHE A 289 -6.75 -6.07 23.86
N VAL A 290 -5.68 -6.69 23.39
CA VAL A 290 -4.33 -6.41 23.88
C VAL A 290 -3.59 -5.60 22.81
N PRO A 291 -3.39 -4.30 23.03
CA PRO A 291 -2.65 -3.46 22.09
C PRO A 291 -1.16 -3.79 22.11
N ILE A 292 -0.43 -3.28 21.10
CA ILE A 292 1.04 -3.32 21.09
C ILE A 292 1.54 -2.58 22.33
N SER A 293 2.04 -3.32 23.33
CA SER A 293 2.40 -2.76 24.64
C SER A 293 3.81 -2.18 24.68
N ARG A 294 4.72 -2.67 23.83
CA ARG A 294 6.13 -2.24 23.85
C ARG A 294 6.66 -2.00 22.45
N ILE A 295 7.07 -0.75 22.21
CA ILE A 295 7.74 -0.35 20.97
C ILE A 295 9.24 -0.34 21.23
N PRO A 296 10.05 -1.15 20.50
CA PRO A 296 11.50 -1.10 20.62
C PRO A 296 12.03 0.31 20.31
N PRO A 297 13.12 0.76 20.95
CA PRO A 297 13.63 2.13 20.76
C PRO A 297 14.03 2.47 19.33
N TYR A 298 14.36 1.46 18.53
CA TYR A 298 14.71 1.60 17.10
C TYR A 298 13.48 1.54 16.18
N CYS A 299 12.26 1.41 16.73
CA CYS A 299 11.00 1.43 16.01
C CYS A 299 10.20 2.70 16.31
N GLY A 300 9.21 2.98 15.50
CA GLY A 300 8.21 4.02 15.67
C GLY A 300 6.85 3.58 15.13
N LEU A 301 5.81 4.30 15.49
CA LEU A 301 4.46 4.09 14.94
C LEU A 301 4.31 4.91 13.66
N VAL A 302 4.10 4.23 12.55
CA VAL A 302 3.98 4.86 11.25
C VAL A 302 2.53 4.81 10.76
N ARG A 303 1.97 5.99 10.48
CA ARG A 303 0.68 6.14 9.80
C ARG A 303 0.86 5.95 8.31
N LYS A 304 0.02 5.14 7.71
CA LYS A 304 0.03 4.90 6.28
C LYS A 304 -1.34 5.15 5.68
N VAL A 305 -1.34 5.77 4.52
CA VAL A 305 -2.54 6.00 3.71
C VAL A 305 -2.33 5.41 2.34
N VAL A 306 -3.34 4.71 1.87
CA VAL A 306 -3.41 4.14 0.53
C VAL A 306 -4.36 4.99 -0.31
N ILE A 307 -3.86 5.51 -1.41
CA ILE A 307 -4.64 6.31 -2.36
C ILE A 307 -4.86 5.47 -3.61
N THR A 308 -6.11 5.21 -3.90
CA THR A 308 -6.54 4.52 -5.11
C THR A 308 -7.07 5.55 -6.14
N PRO A 309 -7.33 5.16 -7.37
CA PRO A 309 -7.95 6.04 -8.35
C PRO A 309 -9.21 6.75 -7.85
N THR A 310 -10.03 6.10 -7.04
CA THR A 310 -11.33 6.65 -6.63
C THR A 310 -11.47 6.94 -5.14
N THR A 311 -10.65 6.33 -4.28
CA THR A 311 -10.81 6.47 -2.82
C THR A 311 -9.49 6.74 -2.09
N ILE A 312 -9.58 6.92 -0.79
CA ILE A 312 -8.48 7.01 0.15
C ILE A 312 -8.78 6.06 1.32
N ARG A 313 -7.79 5.25 1.72
CA ARG A 313 -7.91 4.31 2.82
C ARG A 313 -6.79 4.51 3.80
N TYR A 314 -7.14 4.60 5.06
CA TYR A 314 -6.18 4.74 6.14
C TYR A 314 -5.85 3.36 6.74
N THR A 315 -4.70 3.25 7.38
CA THR A 315 -4.32 2.07 8.16
C THR A 315 -4.09 2.46 9.61
N THR A 316 -4.43 1.57 10.52
CA THR A 316 -4.00 1.70 11.92
C THR A 316 -2.49 1.88 11.95
N PRO A 317 -1.95 2.79 12.79
CA PRO A 317 -0.51 2.98 12.90
C PRO A 317 0.20 1.67 13.22
N ASN A 318 1.16 1.29 12.38
CA ASN A 318 1.92 0.06 12.54
C ASN A 318 3.32 0.35 13.08
N MET A 319 3.84 -0.60 13.87
CA MET A 319 5.23 -0.56 14.32
C MET A 319 6.15 -0.89 13.14
N GLU A 320 7.03 0.05 12.81
CA GLU A 320 8.06 -0.13 11.78
C GLU A 320 9.42 0.33 12.31
N MET A 321 10.49 -0.24 11.75
CA MET A 321 11.83 0.27 12.04
C MET A 321 11.95 1.72 11.58
N SER A 322 12.51 2.55 12.45
CA SER A 322 12.64 3.98 12.23
C SER A 322 13.74 4.31 11.20
N ASN A 323 13.76 5.55 10.78
CA ASN A 323 14.82 6.13 9.96
C ASN A 323 15.35 7.41 10.60
N ARG A 324 16.42 7.95 10.05
CA ARG A 324 17.08 9.16 10.56
C ARG A 324 16.13 10.33 10.79
N VAL A 325 15.24 10.60 9.82
CA VAL A 325 14.31 11.73 9.88
C VAL A 325 13.29 11.52 10.99
N MET A 326 12.67 10.32 11.05
CA MET A 326 11.69 9.99 12.09
C MET A 326 12.30 10.03 13.50
N ARG A 327 13.56 9.59 13.66
CA ARG A 327 14.27 9.68 14.97
C ARG A 327 14.50 11.13 15.39
N LYS A 328 14.99 11.97 14.47
CA LYS A 328 15.23 13.40 14.75
C LYS A 328 13.97 14.13 15.20
N TYR A 329 12.85 13.83 14.57
CA TYR A 329 11.57 14.49 14.82
C TYR A 329 10.60 13.58 15.61
N LYS A 330 11.13 12.71 16.49
CA LYS A 330 10.33 11.74 17.24
C LYS A 330 9.24 12.41 18.09
N HIS A 331 9.51 13.59 18.64
CA HIS A 331 8.55 14.36 19.44
C HIS A 331 7.30 14.84 18.66
N ILE A 332 7.36 14.81 17.34
CA ILE A 332 6.26 15.11 16.42
C ILE A 332 6.08 14.01 15.37
N GLU A 333 6.36 12.75 15.73
CA GLU A 333 6.26 11.63 14.80
C GLU A 333 4.83 11.42 14.26
N ASP A 334 3.82 11.85 15.02
CA ASP A 334 2.41 11.82 14.62
C ASP A 334 2.07 12.77 13.46
N ARG A 335 3.00 13.68 13.11
CA ARG A 335 2.89 14.59 11.97
C ARG A 335 3.43 13.99 10.66
N PHE A 336 4.05 12.82 10.69
CA PHE A 336 4.51 12.13 9.49
C PHE A 336 3.45 11.17 8.98
N LEU A 337 3.35 11.06 7.66
CA LEU A 337 2.42 10.19 6.97
C LEU A 337 3.13 9.52 5.80
N ARG A 338 3.01 8.20 5.69
CA ARG A 338 3.39 7.48 4.48
C ARG A 338 2.19 7.33 3.58
N ILE A 339 2.39 7.59 2.31
CA ILE A 339 1.36 7.32 1.31
C ILE A 339 1.82 6.25 0.34
N GLN A 340 0.86 5.56 -0.24
CA GLN A 340 1.07 4.63 -1.34
C GLN A 340 -0.05 4.79 -2.36
N PHE A 341 0.31 4.94 -3.64
CA PHE A 341 -0.64 4.90 -4.73
C PHE A 341 -0.74 3.47 -5.27
N THR A 342 -1.95 2.94 -5.39
CA THR A 342 -2.21 1.58 -5.87
C THR A 342 -3.59 1.46 -6.51
N GLU A 343 -3.89 0.34 -7.17
CA GLU A 343 -5.22 0.05 -7.69
C GLU A 343 -6.24 -0.24 -6.59
N GLU A 344 -7.53 -0.29 -6.94
CA GLU A 344 -8.65 -0.41 -5.98
C GLU A 344 -8.56 -1.65 -5.09
N LEU A 345 -8.07 -2.77 -5.61
CA LEU A 345 -7.85 -4.00 -4.85
C LEU A 345 -6.59 -3.97 -3.98
N GLU A 346 -5.91 -2.83 -3.90
CA GLU A 346 -4.62 -2.66 -3.22
C GLU A 346 -3.52 -3.62 -3.73
N LYS A 347 -3.69 -4.15 -4.92
CA LYS A 347 -2.73 -5.04 -5.59
C LYS A 347 -2.17 -4.38 -6.84
N GLY A 348 -0.87 -4.54 -7.05
CA GLY A 348 -0.21 -4.04 -8.24
C GLY A 348 0.13 -2.55 -8.21
N ARG A 349 0.51 -2.03 -9.35
CA ARG A 349 0.86 -0.61 -9.55
C ARG A 349 -0.26 0.08 -10.31
N ILE A 350 -0.48 1.34 -9.99
CA ILE A 350 -1.37 2.19 -10.80
C ILE A 350 -0.80 2.26 -12.21
N ALA A 351 -1.62 1.89 -13.19
CA ALA A 351 -1.30 2.13 -14.60
C ALA A 351 -1.63 3.58 -14.94
N VAL A 352 -0.62 4.41 -15.07
CA VAL A 352 -0.74 5.80 -15.49
C VAL A 352 -0.35 5.89 -16.96
N ASN A 353 -1.25 6.40 -17.79
CA ASN A 353 -0.92 6.76 -19.15
C ASN A 353 -0.11 8.06 -19.16
N LYS A 354 0.85 8.20 -20.07
CA LYS A 354 1.66 9.45 -20.22
C LYS A 354 0.84 10.66 -20.72
N ASP A 355 -0.44 10.46 -20.99
CA ASP A 355 -1.33 11.51 -21.46
C ASP A 355 -1.62 12.50 -20.31
N GLN A 356 -1.43 13.80 -20.58
CA GLN A 356 -1.75 14.89 -19.65
C GLN A 356 -3.24 14.95 -19.28
N ASN A 357 -4.11 14.26 -20.03
CA ASN A 357 -5.55 14.15 -19.76
C ASN A 357 -5.92 12.96 -18.89
N ASP A 358 -4.95 12.11 -18.53
CA ASP A 358 -5.20 10.97 -17.65
C ASP A 358 -5.63 11.45 -16.25
N GLU A 359 -6.85 11.09 -15.85
CA GLU A 359 -7.42 11.49 -14.57
C GLU A 359 -6.64 10.91 -13.38
N ILE A 360 -6.06 9.71 -13.52
CA ILE A 360 -5.22 9.10 -12.49
C ILE A 360 -3.94 9.93 -12.32
N TYR A 361 -3.28 10.31 -13.43
CA TYR A 361 -2.11 11.16 -13.39
C TYR A 361 -2.44 12.50 -12.69
N LYS A 362 -3.55 13.12 -13.07
CA LYS A 362 -4.03 14.35 -12.44
C LYS A 362 -4.27 14.15 -10.94
N ARG A 363 -4.87 13.02 -10.52
CA ARG A 363 -5.10 12.71 -9.11
C ARG A 363 -3.79 12.57 -8.33
N VAL A 364 -2.82 11.83 -8.86
CA VAL A 364 -1.48 11.70 -8.26
C VAL A 364 -0.80 13.07 -8.15
N LEU A 365 -0.74 13.82 -9.26
CA LEU A 365 -0.09 15.14 -9.29
C LEU A 365 -0.72 16.12 -8.31
N ARG A 366 -2.04 16.18 -8.26
CA ARG A 366 -2.79 17.03 -7.34
C ARG A 366 -2.55 16.65 -5.88
N THR A 367 -2.51 15.35 -5.58
CA THR A 367 -2.18 14.88 -4.22
C THR A 367 -0.80 15.35 -3.81
N MET A 368 0.17 15.30 -4.71
CA MET A 368 1.54 15.78 -4.45
C MET A 368 1.60 17.30 -4.22
N TYR A 369 0.79 18.09 -4.94
CA TYR A 369 0.78 19.56 -4.83
C TYR A 369 -0.11 20.09 -3.71
N LYS A 370 -1.29 19.52 -3.51
CA LYS A 370 -2.31 20.03 -2.59
C LYS A 370 -2.36 19.27 -1.27
N GLY A 371 -1.67 18.16 -1.19
CA GLY A 371 -1.59 17.37 0.02
C GLY A 371 -2.81 16.50 0.30
N ILE A 372 -2.85 16.00 1.52
CA ILE A 372 -3.87 15.09 2.05
C ILE A 372 -4.44 15.69 3.32
N ARG A 373 -5.76 15.77 3.40
CA ARG A 373 -6.44 16.25 4.61
C ARG A 373 -6.99 15.08 5.43
N ILE A 374 -6.63 15.04 6.69
CA ILE A 374 -7.14 14.08 7.67
C ILE A 374 -7.58 14.87 8.90
N GLY A 375 -8.87 14.90 9.15
CA GLY A 375 -9.44 15.75 10.20
C GLY A 375 -9.10 17.23 9.96
N ASP A 376 -8.46 17.84 10.96
CA ASP A 376 -7.99 19.23 10.95
C ASP A 376 -6.57 19.41 10.40
N ARG A 377 -5.90 18.32 10.03
CA ARG A 377 -4.51 18.34 9.56
C ARG A 377 -4.42 18.23 8.03
N VAL A 378 -3.54 19.03 7.45
CA VAL A 378 -3.15 18.93 6.03
C VAL A 378 -1.70 18.45 5.97
N TYR A 379 -1.49 17.32 5.33
CA TYR A 379 -0.18 16.71 5.12
C TYR A 379 0.35 17.09 3.75
N GLU A 380 1.50 17.74 3.71
CA GLU A 380 2.19 18.20 2.51
C GLU A 380 3.26 17.19 2.08
N PHE A 381 3.55 17.14 0.80
CA PHE A 381 4.62 16.30 0.27
C PHE A 381 5.97 16.67 0.90
N LEU A 382 6.66 15.68 1.44
CA LEU A 382 7.98 15.86 2.03
C LEU A 382 9.10 15.33 1.11
N ALA A 383 9.07 14.04 0.81
CA ALA A 383 10.07 13.40 -0.04
C ALA A 383 9.66 12.00 -0.48
N PHE A 384 10.34 11.48 -1.49
CA PHE A 384 10.29 10.06 -1.84
C PHE A 384 11.37 9.31 -1.05
N GLY A 385 10.97 8.36 -0.22
CA GLY A 385 11.92 7.37 0.28
C GLY A 385 12.27 6.37 -0.82
N ASN A 386 13.53 5.93 -0.90
CA ASN A 386 13.98 5.04 -1.99
C ASN A 386 13.20 3.71 -2.04
N SER A 387 12.85 3.16 -0.89
CA SER A 387 12.02 1.94 -0.83
C SER A 387 10.57 2.22 -1.18
N GLN A 388 10.04 3.37 -0.73
CA GLN A 388 8.67 3.78 -0.98
C GLN A 388 8.42 4.08 -2.46
N LEU A 389 9.40 4.70 -3.15
CA LEU A 389 9.28 4.98 -4.58
C LEU A 389 9.09 3.70 -5.42
N ARG A 390 9.68 2.58 -5.00
CA ARG A 390 9.51 1.28 -5.68
C ARG A 390 8.08 0.75 -5.63
N VAL A 391 7.30 1.18 -4.64
CA VAL A 391 5.90 0.79 -4.43
C VAL A 391 4.95 1.97 -4.65
N ASN A 392 5.36 2.95 -5.45
CA ASN A 392 4.61 4.18 -5.74
C ASN A 392 4.22 4.94 -4.46
N GLY A 393 5.14 5.07 -3.52
CA GLY A 393 4.90 5.73 -2.24
C GLY A 393 5.77 6.95 -2.01
N ALA A 394 5.38 7.74 -1.01
CA ALA A 394 6.09 8.94 -0.58
C ALA A 394 5.88 9.20 0.92
N TYR A 395 6.68 10.10 1.48
CA TYR A 395 6.49 10.68 2.80
C TYR A 395 5.85 12.05 2.70
N PHE A 396 4.89 12.28 3.56
CA PHE A 396 4.21 13.55 3.78
C PHE A 396 4.39 13.99 5.22
N PHE A 397 4.29 15.27 5.45
CA PHE A 397 4.42 15.87 6.78
C PHE A 397 3.35 16.95 6.97
N CYS A 398 2.75 17.00 8.15
CA CYS A 398 1.85 18.09 8.53
C CYS A 398 2.65 19.17 9.26
N PRO A 399 2.88 20.34 8.65
CA PRO A 399 3.67 21.41 9.24
C PRO A 399 3.15 21.83 10.62
N THR A 400 4.07 22.34 11.46
CA THR A 400 3.78 22.98 12.72
C THR A 400 4.18 24.45 12.67
N GLN A 401 3.89 25.23 13.70
CA GLN A 401 4.38 26.62 13.78
C GLN A 401 5.91 26.74 13.73
N HIS A 402 6.64 25.68 14.13
CA HIS A 402 8.10 25.70 14.28
C HIS A 402 8.83 24.81 13.27
N THR A 403 8.13 23.97 12.53
CA THR A 403 8.75 23.01 11.61
C THR A 403 7.91 22.88 10.34
N SER A 404 8.49 23.26 9.23
CA SER A 404 7.94 23.08 7.89
C SER A 404 8.61 21.90 7.15
N CYS A 405 8.05 21.50 6.01
CA CYS A 405 8.70 20.53 5.12
C CYS A 405 10.10 21.00 4.67
N ASP A 406 10.27 22.30 4.46
CA ASP A 406 11.55 22.84 4.03
C ASP A 406 12.59 22.86 5.14
N ASP A 407 12.19 23.04 6.40
CA ASP A 407 13.09 22.90 7.56
C ASP A 407 13.63 21.48 7.66
N ILE A 408 12.75 20.50 7.49
CA ILE A 408 13.16 19.09 7.47
C ILE A 408 14.12 18.81 6.32
N ARG A 409 13.82 19.26 5.10
CA ARG A 409 14.70 19.08 3.92
C ARG A 409 16.07 19.74 4.12
N ARG A 410 16.12 20.95 4.70
CA ARG A 410 17.38 21.65 5.02
C ARG A 410 18.20 20.88 6.06
N TRP A 411 17.53 20.32 7.08
CA TRP A 411 18.22 19.48 8.07
C TRP A 411 18.77 18.19 7.44
N MET A 412 18.09 17.59 6.47
CA MET A 412 18.52 16.35 5.81
C MET A 412 19.87 16.50 5.11
N GLY A 413 20.20 17.70 4.57
CA GLY A 413 21.46 17.97 3.92
C GLY A 413 21.39 19.05 2.84
N GLN A 414 22.50 19.25 2.15
CA GLN A 414 22.63 20.21 1.06
C GLN A 414 22.51 19.49 -0.30
N PHE A 415 21.49 19.84 -1.06
CA PHE A 415 21.17 19.18 -2.34
C PHE A 415 21.11 20.15 -3.52
N SER A 416 21.31 21.44 -3.30
CA SER A 416 21.13 22.51 -4.30
C SER A 416 22.02 22.37 -5.54
N HIS A 417 23.18 21.72 -5.39
CA HIS A 417 24.11 21.43 -6.47
C HIS A 417 23.65 20.30 -7.40
N ILE A 418 22.66 19.50 -6.98
CA ILE A 418 22.18 18.35 -7.75
C ILE A 418 21.04 18.80 -8.68
N LYS A 419 21.33 18.98 -9.97
CA LYS A 419 20.39 19.50 -10.97
C LYS A 419 19.52 18.41 -11.62
N VAL A 420 19.97 17.16 -11.63
CA VAL A 420 19.19 16.04 -12.17
C VAL A 420 18.11 15.64 -11.17
N VAL A 421 16.84 15.84 -11.52
CA VAL A 421 15.67 15.64 -10.62
C VAL A 421 15.63 14.23 -10.03
N ALA A 422 15.83 13.20 -10.84
CA ALA A 422 15.85 11.81 -10.36
C ALA A 422 16.97 11.56 -9.34
N LYS A 423 18.15 12.16 -9.58
CA LYS A 423 19.29 12.06 -8.67
C LYS A 423 19.03 12.83 -7.37
N TYR A 424 18.44 14.02 -7.48
CA TYR A 424 18.01 14.81 -6.32
C TYR A 424 17.03 14.03 -5.43
N ALA A 425 15.96 13.49 -6.02
CA ALA A 425 14.96 12.67 -5.29
C ALA A 425 15.62 11.44 -4.63
N ALA A 426 16.53 10.75 -5.32
CA ALA A 426 17.23 9.60 -4.78
C ALA A 426 18.16 9.96 -3.60
N ARG A 427 18.76 11.15 -3.59
CA ARG A 427 19.62 11.60 -2.47
C ARG A 427 18.79 12.00 -1.26
N LEU A 428 17.70 12.74 -1.43
CA LEU A 428 16.72 12.99 -0.38
C LEU A 428 16.17 11.67 0.19
N GLY A 429 15.78 10.76 -0.68
CA GLY A 429 15.23 9.46 -0.30
C GLY A 429 16.20 8.58 0.52
N GLN A 430 17.49 8.84 0.43
CA GLN A 430 18.50 8.13 1.23
C GLN A 430 18.30 8.36 2.73
N CYS A 431 17.84 9.54 3.17
CA CYS A 431 17.59 9.87 4.57
C CYS A 431 16.43 9.08 5.18
N PHE A 432 15.53 8.55 4.36
CA PHE A 432 14.41 7.70 4.77
C PHE A 432 14.73 6.20 4.69
N SER A 433 15.99 5.84 4.47
CA SER A 433 16.39 4.43 4.61
C SER A 433 16.18 3.97 6.04
N THR A 434 15.57 2.81 6.21
CA THR A 434 15.40 2.16 7.50
C THR A 434 16.80 1.84 8.06
N THR A 435 17.10 2.39 9.23
CA THR A 435 18.43 2.27 9.85
C THR A 435 18.29 2.13 11.35
N ARG A 436 19.25 1.44 11.97
CA ARG A 436 19.40 1.36 13.40
C ARG A 436 20.56 2.29 13.82
N GLU A 437 20.26 3.28 14.63
CA GLU A 437 21.24 4.16 15.24
C GLU A 437 21.90 3.44 16.42
N LEU A 438 23.21 3.57 16.53
CA LEU A 438 23.97 2.92 17.59
C LEU A 438 23.87 3.72 18.88
N ARG A 439 23.59 3.04 19.98
CA ARG A 439 23.52 3.65 21.31
C ARG A 439 24.93 3.91 21.83
N GLY A 440 25.15 5.10 22.40
CA GLY A 440 26.44 5.45 22.98
C GLY A 440 27.55 5.80 21.99
N ILE A 441 27.30 5.69 20.68
CA ILE A 441 28.24 6.06 19.63
C ILE A 441 27.64 7.17 18.77
N SER A 442 27.55 8.35 19.33
CA SER A 442 26.90 9.48 18.65
C SER A 442 27.69 10.02 17.45
N SER A 443 29.00 9.85 17.43
CA SER A 443 29.87 10.44 16.39
C SER A 443 31.22 9.75 16.36
N PRO A 444 31.42 8.67 15.57
CA PRO A 444 32.74 8.08 15.41
C PRO A 444 33.68 9.08 14.74
N GLU A 445 34.97 8.97 15.04
CA GLU A 445 36.00 9.73 14.35
C GLU A 445 36.03 9.32 12.88
N THR A 446 35.95 10.31 11.98
CA THR A 446 35.85 10.06 10.54
C THR A 446 37.13 10.50 9.85
N ARG A 447 37.79 9.55 9.19
CA ARG A 447 38.97 9.80 8.38
C ARG A 447 38.63 9.63 6.89
N HIS A 448 39.05 10.58 6.07
CA HIS A 448 38.94 10.48 4.63
C HIS A 448 40.15 9.78 4.02
N ILE A 449 39.91 8.75 3.21
CA ILE A 449 40.92 8.00 2.49
C ILE A 449 40.63 7.97 1.00
N PRO A 450 41.65 7.96 0.11
CA PRO A 450 41.43 7.95 -1.35
C PRO A 450 40.83 6.62 -1.81
N ASP A 451 40.06 6.67 -2.91
CA ASP A 451 39.67 5.45 -3.63
C ASP A 451 40.90 4.80 -4.28
N ILE A 452 40.84 3.49 -4.48
CA ILE A 452 41.86 2.73 -5.20
C ILE A 452 41.41 2.58 -6.64
N GLU A 453 42.14 3.26 -7.52
CA GLU A 453 41.87 3.26 -8.95
C GLU A 453 43.02 2.64 -9.72
N ARG A 454 42.72 1.72 -10.65
CA ARG A 454 43.69 1.10 -11.58
C ARG A 454 43.04 0.89 -12.94
N ASN A 455 43.76 1.22 -13.99
CA ASN A 455 43.32 1.04 -15.38
C ASN A 455 41.93 1.63 -15.67
N GLY A 456 41.58 2.77 -15.06
CA GLY A 456 40.29 3.44 -15.23
C GLY A 456 39.14 2.82 -14.43
N TYR A 457 39.41 1.84 -13.56
CA TYR A 457 38.41 1.21 -12.70
C TYR A 457 38.63 1.60 -11.24
N CYS A 458 37.53 1.95 -10.55
CA CYS A 458 37.52 2.18 -9.11
C CYS A 458 37.20 0.87 -8.38
N PHE A 459 38.19 0.28 -7.73
CA PHE A 459 38.04 -1.00 -7.02
C PHE A 459 37.38 -0.88 -5.66
N THR A 460 37.32 0.30 -5.09
CA THR A 460 36.77 0.57 -3.76
C THR A 460 35.48 1.35 -3.79
N ASP A 461 34.81 1.42 -4.95
CA ASP A 461 33.55 2.16 -5.10
C ASP A 461 32.53 1.76 -4.01
N GLY A 462 32.23 2.71 -3.12
CA GLY A 462 31.26 2.55 -2.05
C GLY A 462 31.74 1.70 -0.86
N VAL A 463 33.05 1.36 -0.76
CA VAL A 463 33.61 0.55 0.34
C VAL A 463 34.63 1.34 1.13
N GLY A 464 34.38 1.52 2.43
CA GLY A 464 35.31 2.10 3.41
C GLY A 464 35.76 1.08 4.43
N LYS A 465 36.37 1.56 5.52
CA LYS A 465 36.91 0.71 6.60
C LYS A 465 36.28 1.08 7.93
N ILE A 466 36.22 0.11 8.83
CA ILE A 466 35.83 0.27 10.23
C ILE A 466 36.81 -0.47 11.12
N SER A 467 37.13 0.08 12.27
CA SER A 467 38.00 -0.59 13.25
C SER A 467 37.33 -1.84 13.83
N SER A 468 38.11 -2.81 14.24
CA SER A 468 37.63 -4.02 14.91
C SER A 468 36.91 -3.72 16.22
N PHE A 469 37.38 -2.70 16.96
CA PHE A 469 36.75 -2.27 18.20
C PHE A 469 35.35 -1.71 17.97
N LEU A 470 35.20 -0.79 17.01
CA LEU A 470 33.89 -0.21 16.68
C LEU A 470 32.91 -1.26 16.09
N ALA A 471 33.45 -2.21 15.31
CA ALA A 471 32.67 -3.34 14.80
C ALA A 471 32.12 -4.22 15.93
N GLN A 472 32.90 -4.45 16.99
CA GLN A 472 32.45 -5.21 18.15
C GLN A 472 31.36 -4.47 18.93
N LEU A 473 31.48 -3.15 19.14
CA LEU A 473 30.42 -2.34 19.76
C LEU A 473 29.11 -2.40 18.97
N ILE A 474 29.16 -2.44 17.64
CA ILE A 474 27.99 -2.64 16.80
C ILE A 474 27.34 -4.00 17.07
N VAL A 475 28.14 -5.07 17.16
CA VAL A 475 27.63 -6.42 17.42
C VAL A 475 26.93 -6.49 18.79
N GLU A 476 27.49 -5.87 19.81
CA GLU A 476 26.95 -5.81 21.16
C GLU A 476 25.63 -5.00 21.20
N ASP A 477 25.62 -3.77 20.63
CA ASP A 477 24.42 -2.93 20.60
C ASP A 477 23.26 -3.56 19.79
N MET A 478 23.61 -4.27 18.74
CA MET A 478 22.61 -4.97 17.91
C MET A 478 22.20 -6.33 18.48
N THR A 479 22.79 -6.78 19.57
CA THR A 479 22.56 -8.11 20.19
C THR A 479 22.72 -9.25 19.18
N LEU A 480 23.76 -9.18 18.35
CA LEU A 480 24.09 -10.22 17.40
C LEU A 480 24.84 -11.38 18.10
N ASP A 481 24.81 -12.55 17.46
CA ASP A 481 25.59 -13.69 17.95
C ASP A 481 27.06 -13.35 17.96
N VAL A 482 27.67 -13.39 19.14
CA VAL A 482 29.09 -13.02 19.37
C VAL A 482 30.05 -13.94 18.61
N PHE A 483 29.64 -15.17 18.31
CA PHE A 483 30.46 -16.14 17.58
C PHE A 483 30.45 -15.87 16.04
N ALA A 484 29.45 -15.19 15.53
CA ALA A 484 29.34 -14.84 14.11
C ALA A 484 29.64 -13.35 13.90
N LYS A 485 30.86 -12.90 14.20
CA LYS A 485 31.27 -11.50 14.04
C LYS A 485 31.19 -11.10 12.56
N PRO A 486 30.31 -10.15 12.20
CA PRO A 486 30.21 -9.66 10.81
C PRO A 486 31.51 -8.98 10.40
N SER A 487 32.02 -9.31 9.22
CA SER A 487 33.21 -8.68 8.63
C SER A 487 32.92 -7.39 7.87
N ALA A 488 31.64 -7.09 7.64
CA ALA A 488 31.23 -5.88 6.92
C ALA A 488 29.84 -5.42 7.35
N PHE A 489 29.61 -4.11 7.22
CA PHE A 489 28.38 -3.43 7.63
C PHE A 489 27.89 -2.50 6.53
N GLN A 490 26.64 -2.60 6.14
CA GLN A 490 25.99 -1.61 5.31
C GLN A 490 25.56 -0.44 6.19
N PHE A 491 26.03 0.77 5.88
CA PHE A 491 25.87 1.92 6.76
C PHE A 491 25.29 3.15 6.09
N ARG A 492 24.87 4.08 6.95
CA ARG A 492 24.60 5.48 6.64
C ARG A 492 25.30 6.35 7.69
N MET A 493 25.96 7.39 7.25
CA MET A 493 26.59 8.38 8.14
C MET A 493 26.64 9.72 7.40
N GLY A 494 25.94 10.74 7.91
CA GLY A 494 25.83 11.98 7.18
C GLY A 494 25.28 11.78 5.76
N GLY A 495 25.97 12.30 4.76
CA GLY A 495 25.69 12.07 3.35
C GLY A 495 26.32 10.83 2.74
N CYS A 496 27.08 10.06 3.54
CA CYS A 496 27.77 8.85 3.09
C CYS A 496 26.85 7.62 3.11
N LYS A 497 27.07 6.74 2.14
CA LYS A 497 26.46 5.42 2.07
C LYS A 497 27.39 4.41 1.45
N GLY A 498 27.30 3.17 1.88
CA GLY A 498 28.10 2.08 1.32
C GLY A 498 28.26 0.93 2.31
N ILE A 499 29.40 0.29 2.19
CA ILE A 499 29.85 -0.79 3.07
C ILE A 499 31.06 -0.31 3.86
N LEU A 500 31.14 -0.70 5.13
CA LEU A 500 32.33 -0.60 5.94
C LEU A 500 32.86 -2.02 6.17
N ALA A 501 34.07 -2.29 5.73
CA ALA A 501 34.75 -3.55 5.97
C ALA A 501 35.61 -3.44 7.23
N VAL A 502 35.58 -4.46 8.07
CA VAL A 502 36.41 -4.52 9.29
C VAL A 502 37.88 -4.61 8.89
N TRP A 503 38.70 -3.70 9.43
CA TRP A 503 40.13 -3.66 9.16
C TRP A 503 40.93 -4.12 10.39
N PRO A 504 41.63 -5.28 10.32
CA PRO A 504 42.22 -5.89 11.50
C PRO A 504 43.31 -5.04 12.16
N ASN A 505 44.04 -4.23 11.39
CA ASN A 505 45.18 -3.45 11.88
C ASN A 505 44.76 -2.21 12.71
N ASP A 506 43.52 -1.82 12.69
CA ASP A 506 42.97 -0.64 13.39
C ASP A 506 42.18 -1.08 14.65
N ALA A 507 42.73 -2.02 15.43
CA ALA A 507 42.02 -2.77 16.46
C ALA A 507 41.50 -1.94 17.65
N LYS A 508 42.04 -0.75 17.91
CA LYS A 508 41.77 0.02 19.15
C LYS A 508 41.14 1.39 18.93
N SER A 509 40.91 1.82 17.68
CA SER A 509 40.35 3.16 17.39
C SER A 509 38.83 3.13 17.24
N MET A 510 38.17 4.26 17.53
CA MET A 510 36.78 4.48 17.22
C MET A 510 36.62 5.17 15.85
N GLU A 511 37.41 4.76 14.87
CA GLU A 511 37.49 5.39 13.57
C GLU A 511 36.63 4.68 12.50
N VAL A 512 36.07 5.49 11.63
CA VAL A 512 35.49 5.07 10.36
C VAL A 512 36.24 5.78 9.24
N HIS A 513 36.78 5.02 8.30
CA HIS A 513 37.44 5.57 7.13
C HIS A 513 36.48 5.57 5.95
N VAL A 514 36.16 6.75 5.46
CA VAL A 514 35.24 6.94 4.32
C VAL A 514 36.00 7.38 3.07
N ARG A 515 35.48 7.02 1.90
CA ARG A 515 36.03 7.40 0.59
C ARG A 515 35.11 8.38 -0.12
N GLU A 516 35.65 9.07 -1.12
CA GLU A 516 34.87 10.00 -1.92
C GLU A 516 33.71 9.30 -2.64
N SER A 517 33.91 8.08 -3.13
CA SER A 517 32.86 7.25 -3.74
C SER A 517 31.65 6.98 -2.82
N GLN A 518 31.84 7.03 -1.51
CA GLN A 518 30.76 6.86 -0.54
C GLN A 518 29.97 8.13 -0.26
N LYS A 519 30.57 9.30 -0.41
CA LYS A 519 29.95 10.61 -0.16
C LYS A 519 28.98 10.96 -1.28
N LYS A 520 27.72 11.15 -0.95
CA LYS A 520 26.64 11.40 -1.93
C LYS A 520 26.07 12.80 -1.85
N PHE A 521 26.17 13.46 -0.70
CA PHE A 521 25.78 14.83 -0.43
C PHE A 521 26.39 15.31 0.90
N GLU A 522 26.36 16.61 1.14
CA GLU A 522 26.81 17.20 2.41
C GLU A 522 25.68 17.15 3.46
N SER A 523 26.01 16.76 4.69
CA SER A 523 25.09 16.74 5.81
C SER A 523 25.83 16.95 7.13
N ASN A 524 25.22 17.68 8.04
CA ASN A 524 25.76 17.93 9.38
C ASN A 524 25.53 16.77 10.37
N SER A 525 24.76 15.77 9.98
CA SER A 525 24.52 14.59 10.82
C SER A 525 25.74 13.68 10.78
N LYS A 526 26.35 13.42 11.95
CA LYS A 526 27.58 12.60 12.08
C LYS A 526 27.33 11.21 12.65
N GLY A 527 26.09 10.88 13.05
CA GLY A 527 25.75 9.58 13.64
C GLY A 527 25.95 8.42 12.66
N LEU A 528 26.57 7.36 13.15
CA LEU A 528 26.72 6.10 12.42
C LEU A 528 25.45 5.27 12.57
N GLU A 529 24.89 4.89 11.45
CA GLU A 529 23.65 4.10 11.38
C GLU A 529 23.89 2.82 10.57
N ILE A 530 23.46 1.71 11.09
CA ILE A 530 23.59 0.41 10.44
C ILE A 530 22.27 0.01 9.79
N ILE A 531 22.36 -0.42 8.54
CA ILE A 531 21.23 -0.99 7.79
C ILE A 531 21.25 -2.51 7.93
N ARG A 532 22.41 -3.10 7.69
CA ARG A 532 22.57 -4.54 7.61
C ARG A 532 24.00 -4.94 7.97
N CYS A 533 24.13 -6.08 8.63
CA CYS A 533 25.42 -6.72 8.87
C CYS A 533 25.66 -7.82 7.83
N ALA A 534 26.90 -8.08 7.48
CA ALA A 534 27.24 -9.24 6.67
C ALA A 534 26.85 -10.52 7.40
N SER A 535 26.19 -11.42 6.72
CA SER A 535 25.83 -12.75 7.19
C SER A 535 26.20 -13.78 6.14
N LEU A 536 26.41 -15.01 6.58
CA LEU A 536 26.55 -16.11 5.64
C LEU A 536 25.29 -16.20 4.77
N ALA A 537 25.48 -16.24 3.48
CA ALA A 537 24.39 -16.41 2.53
C ALA A 537 24.82 -17.37 1.43
N THR A 538 23.92 -18.22 1.01
CA THR A 538 24.14 -19.12 -0.11
C THR A 538 24.31 -18.33 -1.39
N ALA A 539 25.38 -18.61 -2.13
CA ALA A 539 25.58 -18.05 -3.47
C ALA A 539 24.55 -18.68 -4.44
N THR A 540 23.81 -17.84 -5.11
CA THR A 540 22.86 -18.28 -6.13
C THR A 540 23.08 -17.49 -7.41
N LEU A 541 22.95 -18.15 -8.55
CA LEU A 541 22.77 -17.45 -9.81
C LEU A 541 21.44 -16.68 -9.78
N ASN A 542 21.39 -15.59 -10.49
CA ASN A 542 20.16 -14.86 -10.73
C ASN A 542 20.03 -14.60 -12.23
N ARG A 543 18.85 -14.11 -12.67
CA ARG A 543 18.59 -13.86 -14.09
C ARG A 543 19.65 -12.97 -14.74
N GLN A 544 20.11 -11.93 -14.06
CA GLN A 544 21.12 -11.01 -14.59
C GLN A 544 22.48 -11.70 -14.75
N THR A 545 22.91 -12.46 -13.74
CA THR A 545 24.17 -13.20 -13.78
C THR A 545 24.15 -14.24 -14.91
N ILE A 546 23.06 -15.01 -15.06
CA ILE A 546 22.90 -15.98 -16.14
C ILE A 546 23.02 -15.28 -17.50
N THR A 547 22.28 -14.18 -17.71
CA THR A 547 22.32 -13.42 -18.98
C THR A 547 23.72 -12.89 -19.29
N ILE A 548 24.46 -12.39 -18.29
CA ILE A 548 25.83 -11.89 -18.47
C ILE A 548 26.77 -13.05 -18.82
N LEU A 549 26.72 -14.17 -18.11
CA LEU A 549 27.56 -15.32 -18.36
C LEU A 549 27.29 -15.94 -19.76
N GLU A 550 26.02 -16.03 -20.14
CA GLU A 550 25.65 -16.50 -21.48
C GLU A 550 26.19 -15.55 -22.57
N SER A 551 26.07 -14.24 -22.38
CA SER A 551 26.64 -13.26 -23.32
C SER A 551 28.17 -13.28 -23.40
N LEU A 552 28.84 -13.80 -22.38
CA LEU A 552 30.28 -14.03 -22.32
C LEU A 552 30.70 -15.41 -22.86
N GLY A 553 29.75 -16.20 -23.40
CA GLY A 553 30.02 -17.47 -24.10
C GLY A 553 29.84 -18.71 -23.22
N VAL A 554 29.30 -18.61 -22.00
CA VAL A 554 28.95 -19.81 -21.22
C VAL A 554 27.76 -20.50 -21.86
N PRO A 555 27.86 -21.78 -22.22
CA PRO A 555 26.78 -22.50 -22.90
C PRO A 555 25.50 -22.57 -22.03
N THR A 556 24.33 -22.37 -22.63
CA THR A 556 23.02 -22.50 -21.97
C THR A 556 22.87 -23.85 -21.25
N ARG A 557 23.45 -24.93 -21.84
CA ARG A 557 23.45 -26.26 -21.25
C ARG A 557 24.02 -26.30 -19.84
N SER A 558 25.06 -25.53 -19.53
CA SER A 558 25.65 -25.48 -18.19
C SER A 558 24.64 -25.03 -17.13
N PHE A 559 23.73 -24.13 -17.48
CA PHE A 559 22.68 -23.64 -16.55
C PHE A 559 21.52 -24.63 -16.43
N THR A 560 21.15 -25.31 -17.53
CA THR A 560 20.10 -26.34 -17.51
C THR A 560 20.52 -27.57 -16.74
N ASP A 561 21.77 -28.01 -16.89
CA ASP A 561 22.32 -29.15 -16.16
C ASP A 561 22.35 -28.86 -14.62
N LEU A 562 22.74 -27.65 -14.21
CA LEU A 562 22.68 -27.24 -12.80
C LEU A 562 21.25 -27.21 -12.29
N LEU A 563 20.31 -26.69 -13.08
CA LEU A 563 18.89 -26.66 -12.72
C LEU A 563 18.33 -28.07 -12.53
N ASP A 564 18.61 -28.98 -13.46
CA ASP A 564 18.16 -30.37 -13.40
C ASP A 564 18.75 -31.12 -12.20
N GLN A 565 20.02 -30.87 -11.91
CA GLN A 565 20.68 -31.42 -10.73
C GLN A 565 20.03 -30.91 -9.44
N GLN A 566 19.72 -29.63 -9.35
CA GLN A 566 19.07 -29.04 -8.18
C GLN A 566 17.64 -29.57 -8.01
N LEU A 567 16.86 -29.71 -9.08
CA LEU A 567 15.52 -30.29 -9.03
C LEU A 567 15.52 -31.72 -8.52
N LYS A 568 16.46 -32.55 -9.02
CA LYS A 568 16.66 -33.92 -8.54
C LYS A 568 17.03 -33.96 -7.05
N SER A 569 17.90 -33.05 -6.61
CA SER A 569 18.29 -32.97 -5.20
C SER A 569 17.11 -32.60 -4.29
N TYR A 570 16.19 -31.70 -4.74
CA TYR A 570 14.98 -31.39 -3.99
C TYR A 570 13.99 -32.57 -3.90
N GLU A 571 13.93 -33.43 -4.90
CA GLU A 571 13.11 -34.64 -4.88
C GLU A 571 13.71 -35.71 -3.95
N LEU A 572 15.03 -35.92 -4.05
CA LEU A 572 15.75 -36.85 -3.19
C LEU A 572 15.68 -36.44 -1.71
N ALA A 573 15.79 -35.14 -1.39
CA ALA A 573 15.66 -34.63 -0.03
C ALA A 573 14.29 -34.95 0.62
N MET A 574 13.25 -35.21 -0.20
CA MET A 574 11.96 -35.65 0.32
C MET A 574 11.92 -37.13 0.70
N GLN A 575 12.90 -37.91 0.29
CA GLN A 575 12.95 -39.36 0.49
C GLN A 575 14.14 -39.77 1.38
N ASP A 576 15.25 -39.03 1.30
CA ASP A 576 16.51 -39.32 1.96
C ASP A 576 16.84 -38.23 2.98
N ASN A 577 17.11 -38.63 4.24
CA ASN A 577 17.42 -37.72 5.33
C ASN A 577 18.81 -37.10 5.20
N ASP A 578 19.80 -37.84 4.72
CA ASP A 578 21.17 -37.33 4.58
C ASP A 578 21.23 -36.25 3.50
N VAL A 579 20.53 -36.46 2.38
CA VAL A 579 20.38 -35.46 1.33
C VAL A 579 19.62 -34.24 1.85
N ALA A 580 18.56 -34.43 2.61
CA ALA A 580 17.82 -33.32 3.23
C ALA A 580 18.70 -32.49 4.19
N ILE A 581 19.46 -33.15 5.04
CA ILE A 581 20.38 -32.53 6.00
C ILE A 581 21.49 -31.75 5.26
N ASP A 582 22.08 -32.35 4.25
CA ASP A 582 23.14 -31.71 3.43
C ASP A 582 22.61 -30.43 2.78
N MET A 583 21.46 -30.49 2.12
CA MET A 583 20.84 -29.34 1.49
C MET A 583 20.44 -28.25 2.47
N LEU A 584 19.77 -28.60 3.57
CA LEU A 584 19.37 -27.64 4.61
C LEU A 584 20.58 -26.98 5.29
N THR A 585 21.69 -27.68 5.41
CA THR A 585 22.92 -27.16 6.00
C THR A 585 23.66 -26.22 5.04
N LYS A 586 23.66 -26.53 3.74
CA LYS A 586 24.28 -25.70 2.70
C LYS A 586 23.50 -24.43 2.40
N PHE A 587 22.18 -24.46 2.56
CA PHE A 587 21.28 -23.37 2.21
C PHE A 587 20.69 -22.68 3.44
N THR A 588 21.52 -21.95 4.17
CA THR A 588 21.15 -21.23 5.38
C THR A 588 20.31 -19.97 5.08
N ASP A 589 19.31 -19.72 5.91
CA ASP A 589 18.53 -18.48 5.95
C ASP A 589 18.96 -17.56 7.13
N GLU A 590 18.53 -16.29 7.10
CA GLU A 590 18.86 -15.30 8.13
C GLU A 590 18.39 -15.71 9.53
N GLN A 591 17.28 -16.43 9.65
CA GLN A 591 16.68 -16.91 10.90
C GLN A 591 17.24 -18.27 11.35
N LYS A 592 18.15 -18.86 10.59
CA LYS A 592 18.69 -20.22 10.83
C LYS A 592 17.61 -21.33 10.87
N THR A 593 16.45 -21.10 10.26
CA THR A 593 15.34 -22.06 10.24
C THR A 593 15.77 -23.39 9.61
N HIS A 594 16.55 -23.32 8.53
CA HIS A 594 17.06 -24.51 7.84
C HIS A 594 17.99 -25.33 8.74
N VAL A 595 18.82 -24.68 9.56
CA VAL A 595 19.71 -25.37 10.51
C VAL A 595 18.89 -26.07 11.61
N HIS A 596 17.84 -25.40 12.13
CA HIS A 596 16.95 -26.03 13.11
C HIS A 596 16.22 -27.23 12.53
N LEU A 597 15.73 -27.10 11.29
CA LEU A 597 15.05 -28.20 10.60
C LEU A 597 16.01 -29.37 10.34
N ALA A 598 17.26 -29.09 9.92
CA ALA A 598 18.30 -30.11 9.75
C ALA A 598 18.60 -30.85 11.08
N ASN A 599 18.63 -30.12 12.20
CA ASN A 599 18.84 -30.72 13.52
C ASN A 599 17.69 -31.61 13.94
N LEU A 600 16.44 -31.23 13.65
CA LEU A 600 15.27 -32.09 13.91
C LEU A 600 15.33 -33.38 13.07
N VAL A 601 15.71 -33.28 11.80
CA VAL A 601 15.89 -34.45 10.93
C VAL A 601 17.02 -35.35 11.45
N ARG A 602 18.16 -34.80 11.92
CA ARG A 602 19.26 -35.56 12.57
C ARG A 602 18.83 -36.23 13.86
N ALA A 603 17.89 -35.64 14.59
CA ALA A 603 17.34 -36.21 15.83
C ALA A 603 16.22 -37.23 15.59
N ASP A 604 16.15 -37.79 14.40
CA ASP A 604 15.25 -38.86 13.98
C ASP A 604 13.74 -38.54 14.04
N PHE A 605 13.38 -37.26 14.02
CA PHE A 605 11.96 -36.87 13.91
C PHE A 605 11.35 -37.17 12.53
N ARG A 606 12.16 -37.71 11.60
CA ARG A 606 11.71 -38.19 10.29
C ARG A 606 12.40 -39.51 9.98
N THR A 607 11.87 -40.58 10.53
CA THR A 607 12.27 -41.97 10.20
C THR A 607 11.15 -42.70 9.48
N LYS A 608 11.38 -43.94 9.06
CA LYS A 608 10.31 -44.80 8.50
C LYS A 608 9.19 -45.01 9.51
N ASP A 609 9.53 -45.10 10.79
CA ASP A 609 8.59 -45.41 11.87
C ASP A 609 8.02 -44.15 12.53
N LEU A 610 8.74 -43.03 12.50
CA LEU A 610 8.34 -41.75 13.09
C LEU A 610 8.32 -40.65 12.03
N GLN A 611 7.12 -40.31 11.53
CA GLN A 611 6.89 -39.17 10.64
C GLN A 611 6.28 -38.03 11.46
N GLU A 612 7.10 -37.27 12.18
CA GLU A 612 6.61 -36.15 12.96
C GLU A 612 5.97 -35.10 12.01
N PRO A 613 4.67 -34.79 12.14
CA PRO A 613 3.93 -33.99 11.16
C PRO A 613 4.49 -32.58 10.97
N PHE A 614 5.00 -31.94 12.03
CA PHE A 614 5.60 -30.62 11.95
C PHE A 614 6.84 -30.62 11.05
N VAL A 615 7.79 -31.54 11.30
CA VAL A 615 9.05 -31.65 10.55
C VAL A 615 8.76 -31.95 9.07
N VAL A 616 7.87 -32.90 8.81
CA VAL A 616 7.48 -33.26 7.43
C VAL A 616 6.83 -32.08 6.71
N ASN A 617 5.91 -31.36 7.36
CA ASN A 617 5.23 -30.22 6.74
C ASN A 617 6.15 -29.02 6.50
N VAL A 618 7.06 -28.72 7.43
CA VAL A 618 8.04 -27.64 7.25
C VAL A 618 9.03 -27.99 6.12
N LEU A 619 9.45 -29.24 5.99
CA LEU A 619 10.30 -29.69 4.89
C LEU A 619 9.58 -29.58 3.53
N LYS A 620 8.30 -29.96 3.46
CA LYS A 620 7.47 -29.77 2.25
C LYS A 620 7.31 -28.28 1.90
N LEU A 621 7.11 -27.43 2.89
CA LEU A 621 7.00 -25.97 2.70
C LEU A 621 8.33 -25.38 2.19
N TRP A 622 9.47 -25.80 2.77
CA TRP A 622 10.79 -25.43 2.30
C TRP A 622 11.01 -25.80 0.82
N ARG A 623 10.67 -27.04 0.44
CA ARG A 623 10.75 -27.48 -0.96
C ARG A 623 9.87 -26.61 -1.88
N ALA A 624 8.61 -26.39 -1.51
CA ALA A 624 7.69 -25.59 -2.29
C ALA A 624 8.19 -24.14 -2.47
N TRP A 625 8.73 -23.54 -1.41
CA TRP A 625 9.32 -22.20 -1.46
C TRP A 625 10.57 -22.18 -2.37
N SER A 626 11.44 -23.16 -2.27
CA SER A 626 12.65 -23.28 -3.09
C SER A 626 12.31 -23.42 -4.59
N LEU A 627 11.34 -24.25 -4.95
CA LEU A 627 10.82 -24.38 -6.32
C LEU A 627 10.20 -23.07 -6.82
N LYS A 628 9.48 -22.35 -5.97
CA LYS A 628 8.95 -21.01 -6.28
C LYS A 628 10.08 -20.02 -6.60
N MET A 629 11.17 -20.03 -5.82
CA MET A 629 12.31 -19.15 -6.04
C MET A 629 13.05 -19.47 -7.35
N LEU A 630 13.16 -20.74 -7.71
CA LEU A 630 13.68 -21.14 -9.02
C LEU A 630 12.81 -20.58 -10.17
N LYS A 631 11.50 -20.82 -10.10
CA LYS A 631 10.55 -20.38 -11.12
C LYS A 631 10.50 -18.85 -11.28
N GLU A 632 10.38 -18.12 -10.18
CA GLU A 632 10.16 -16.66 -10.22
C GLU A 632 11.44 -15.86 -10.43
N LYS A 633 12.57 -16.30 -9.88
CA LYS A 633 13.80 -15.52 -9.80
C LYS A 633 15.02 -16.19 -10.43
N ALA A 634 14.85 -17.37 -11.01
CA ALA A 634 15.93 -18.19 -11.58
C ALA A 634 17.14 -18.36 -10.61
N ARG A 635 16.84 -18.56 -9.31
CA ARG A 635 17.88 -18.77 -8.30
C ARG A 635 18.38 -20.22 -8.33
N ILE A 636 19.31 -20.48 -9.23
CA ILE A 636 20.06 -21.75 -9.29
C ILE A 636 21.16 -21.68 -8.24
N GLN A 637 21.25 -22.68 -7.42
CA GLN A 637 22.20 -22.80 -6.30
C GLN A 637 23.40 -23.66 -6.71
#